data_aff89147e5b101ffc894c006db13ad2a
#
_entry.id   aff89147e5b101ffc894c006db13ad2a
#
_cell.length_a   1.000
_cell.length_b   1.000
_cell.length_c   1.000
_cell.angle_alpha   90.00
_cell.angle_beta   90.00
_cell.angle_gamma   90.00
#
_symmetry.space_group_name_H-M   'P 1'
#
loop_
_entity.id
_entity.type
_entity.pdbx_description
1 polymer ?
#
loop_
_entity_poly.entity_id
_entity_poly.type
_entity_poly.pdbx_seq_one_letter_code
_entity_poly.pdbx_strand_id
1 'polypeptide(L)'
;MVWSLQGFFPFVIEFASAFYFAICIILLFLNVPKTDAYLPYRKAKWCMAASFFVMGCNLIAWLFLTNSGQDSWVELSPFVMLTDFLFFYVGTLFFACAFSYLVEPRYFTPKRKLFDGIIFSCSCLLIVLSVIFNRNEKSVWLTVAAFSLFVIHVMLFLYRFYQLYEERKKVLENYFVEDMQHFMFWIKKSVILIILISVLCFTTLLGGIIYNYLFQVYVVSANFYIAISFINYASMYGKLNSAE
;
A
#
# COMPACT_ATOMS: atom_id res chain seq x y z
N MET A 1 35.90 -3.76 -13.73
CA MET A 1 35.04 -3.19 -12.67
C MET A 1 33.91 -4.18 -12.41
N VAL A 2 34.08 -5.07 -11.45
CA VAL A 2 33.02 -6.06 -11.13
C VAL A 2 32.02 -5.34 -10.22
N TRP A 3 30.86 -5.00 -10.76
CA TRP A 3 29.75 -4.51 -9.96
C TRP A 3 29.29 -5.66 -9.04
N SER A 4 29.60 -5.60 -7.78
CA SER A 4 29.02 -6.55 -6.83
C SER A 4 27.51 -6.31 -6.80
N LEU A 5 26.70 -7.35 -6.76
CA LEU A 5 25.25 -7.23 -6.61
C LEU A 5 24.87 -6.35 -5.41
N GLN A 6 25.67 -6.38 -4.35
CA GLN A 6 25.50 -5.54 -3.16
C GLN A 6 25.62 -4.05 -3.46
N GLY A 7 26.62 -3.63 -4.25
CA GLY A 7 26.78 -2.21 -4.62
C GLY A 7 25.72 -1.69 -5.58
N PHE A 8 24.97 -2.57 -6.26
CA PHE A 8 23.91 -2.15 -7.18
C PHE A 8 22.54 -1.97 -6.47
N PHE A 9 22.35 -2.57 -5.30
CA PHE A 9 21.05 -2.54 -4.60
C PHE A 9 20.59 -1.13 -4.17
N PRO A 10 21.45 -0.26 -3.60
CA PRO A 10 21.06 1.13 -3.31
C PRO A 10 20.52 1.86 -4.55
N PHE A 11 21.13 1.65 -5.71
CA PHE A 11 20.69 2.25 -6.96
C PHE A 11 19.27 1.79 -7.37
N VAL A 12 18.93 0.52 -7.13
CA VAL A 12 17.57 0.00 -7.37
C VAL A 12 16.56 0.65 -6.44
N ILE A 13 16.92 0.87 -5.19
CA ILE A 13 16.08 1.56 -4.19
C ILE A 13 15.88 3.04 -4.56
N GLU A 14 16.94 3.74 -4.96
CA GLU A 14 16.86 5.12 -5.44
C GLU A 14 15.93 5.23 -6.65
N PHE A 15 16.09 4.34 -7.63
CA PHE A 15 15.23 4.29 -8.81
C PHE A 15 13.76 4.04 -8.43
N ALA A 16 13.49 3.06 -7.54
CA ALA A 16 12.15 2.75 -7.08
C ALA A 16 11.52 3.93 -6.33
N SER A 17 12.30 4.64 -5.50
CA SER A 17 11.84 5.85 -4.80
C SER A 17 11.48 6.95 -5.77
N ALA A 18 12.36 7.27 -6.75
CA ALA A 18 12.09 8.26 -7.79
C ALA A 18 10.83 7.91 -8.59
N PHE A 19 10.65 6.64 -8.90
CA PHE A 19 9.44 6.13 -9.57
C PHE A 19 8.18 6.39 -8.76
N TYR A 20 8.17 6.15 -7.45
CA TYR A 20 7.00 6.40 -6.61
C TYR A 20 6.67 7.89 -6.50
N PHE A 21 7.67 8.76 -6.39
CA PHE A 21 7.44 10.20 -6.43
C PHE A 21 6.92 10.67 -7.79
N ALA A 22 7.44 10.12 -8.89
CA ALA A 22 6.93 10.43 -10.24
C ALA A 22 5.45 10.05 -10.37
N ILE A 23 5.04 8.85 -9.93
CA ILE A 23 3.62 8.45 -9.92
C ILE A 23 2.79 9.39 -9.03
N CYS A 24 3.28 9.72 -7.84
CA CYS A 24 2.61 10.66 -6.94
C CYS A 24 2.34 11.99 -7.65
N ILE A 25 3.35 12.57 -8.29
CA ILE A 25 3.24 13.82 -9.05
C ILE A 25 2.22 13.68 -10.19
N ILE A 26 2.30 12.62 -10.99
CA ILE A 26 1.34 12.36 -12.08
C ILE A 26 -0.09 12.31 -11.54
N LEU A 27 -0.32 11.61 -10.43
CA LEU A 27 -1.63 11.52 -9.80
C LEU A 27 -2.11 12.88 -9.28
N LEU A 28 -1.25 13.69 -8.68
CA LEU A 28 -1.60 15.03 -8.20
C LEU A 28 -2.07 15.93 -9.35
N PHE A 29 -1.38 15.89 -10.48
CA PHE A 29 -1.71 16.68 -11.67
C PHE A 29 -2.77 16.06 -12.59
N LEU A 30 -3.21 14.82 -12.32
CA LEU A 30 -4.28 14.18 -13.08
C LEU A 30 -5.54 15.03 -13.02
N ASN A 31 -5.96 15.55 -14.18
CA ASN A 31 -7.16 16.36 -14.28
C ASN A 31 -8.41 15.47 -14.21
N VAL A 32 -9.22 15.65 -13.17
CA VAL A 32 -10.45 14.91 -12.95
C VAL A 32 -11.61 15.91 -12.89
N PRO A 33 -12.74 15.65 -13.60
CA PRO A 33 -13.89 16.54 -13.59
C PRO A 33 -14.33 16.91 -12.16
N LYS A 34 -14.75 18.19 -11.99
CA LYS A 34 -15.15 18.71 -10.67
C LYS A 34 -16.62 18.45 -10.33
N THR A 35 -17.31 17.58 -11.07
CA THR A 35 -18.68 17.19 -10.80
C THR A 35 -18.78 16.30 -9.56
N ASP A 36 -19.98 16.25 -8.96
CA ASP A 36 -20.22 15.44 -7.75
C ASP A 36 -20.05 13.93 -8.04
N ALA A 37 -20.39 13.49 -9.24
CA ALA A 37 -20.17 12.10 -9.68
C ALA A 37 -18.71 11.65 -9.57
N TYR A 38 -17.74 12.56 -9.73
CA TYR A 38 -16.31 12.26 -9.61
C TYR A 38 -15.73 12.52 -8.21
N LEU A 39 -16.55 12.95 -7.24
CA LEU A 39 -16.05 13.23 -5.88
C LEU A 39 -15.37 12.03 -5.22
N PRO A 40 -15.91 10.79 -5.29
CA PRO A 40 -15.25 9.62 -4.72
C PRO A 40 -13.92 9.31 -5.42
N TYR A 41 -13.87 9.41 -6.75
CA TYR A 41 -12.64 9.23 -7.50
C TYR A 41 -11.57 10.26 -7.13
N ARG A 42 -11.95 11.53 -6.94
CA ARG A 42 -11.02 12.58 -6.48
C ARG A 42 -10.45 12.28 -5.10
N LYS A 43 -11.27 11.77 -4.16
CA LYS A 43 -10.80 11.32 -2.85
C LYS A 43 -9.86 10.14 -2.97
N ALA A 44 -10.22 9.15 -3.79
CA ALA A 44 -9.37 8.00 -4.08
C ALA A 44 -8.02 8.42 -4.68
N LYS A 45 -8.02 9.39 -5.60
CA LYS A 45 -6.81 9.98 -6.21
C LYS A 45 -5.85 10.53 -5.16
N TRP A 46 -6.35 11.31 -4.21
CA TRP A 46 -5.51 11.87 -3.14
C TRP A 46 -4.95 10.79 -2.22
N CYS A 47 -5.76 9.78 -1.86
CA CYS A 47 -5.30 8.65 -1.08
C CYS A 47 -4.24 7.84 -1.84
N MET A 48 -4.44 7.59 -3.13
CA MET A 48 -3.48 6.88 -3.97
C MET A 48 -2.15 7.64 -4.08
N ALA A 49 -2.20 8.96 -4.33
CA ALA A 49 -1.01 9.81 -4.38
C ALA A 49 -0.27 9.81 -3.03
N ALA A 50 -1.00 9.92 -1.91
CA ALA A 50 -0.42 9.86 -0.57
C ALA A 50 0.25 8.51 -0.29
N SER A 51 -0.34 7.39 -0.75
CA SER A 51 0.28 6.08 -0.61
C SER A 51 1.61 6.00 -1.35
N PHE A 52 1.67 6.41 -2.61
CA PHE A 52 2.93 6.44 -3.37
C PHE A 52 3.96 7.39 -2.76
N PHE A 53 3.54 8.54 -2.27
CA PHE A 53 4.42 9.46 -1.54
C PHE A 53 5.06 8.80 -0.32
N VAL A 54 4.23 8.16 0.52
CA VAL A 54 4.68 7.46 1.74
C VAL A 54 5.65 6.33 1.40
N MET A 55 5.35 5.54 0.36
CA MET A 55 6.23 4.46 -0.10
C MET A 55 7.58 5.00 -0.63
N GLY A 56 7.57 6.12 -1.35
CA GLY A 56 8.79 6.80 -1.77
C GLY A 56 9.63 7.28 -0.59
N CYS A 57 8.99 7.91 0.40
CA CYS A 57 9.64 8.33 1.64
C CYS A 57 10.22 7.15 2.41
N ASN A 58 9.53 6.00 2.43
CA ASN A 58 10.04 4.79 3.08
C ASN A 58 11.38 4.34 2.50
N LEU A 59 11.49 4.27 1.17
CA LEU A 59 12.71 3.86 0.50
C LEU A 59 13.87 4.84 0.73
N ILE A 60 13.57 6.15 0.75
CA ILE A 60 14.59 7.16 1.11
C ILE A 60 15.01 7.01 2.57
N ALA A 61 14.06 6.86 3.50
CA ALA A 61 14.39 6.65 4.91
C ALA A 61 15.27 5.41 5.10
N TRP A 62 14.95 4.32 4.38
CA TRP A 62 15.76 3.11 4.40
C TRP A 62 17.20 3.36 3.93
N LEU A 63 17.42 4.10 2.83
CA LEU A 63 18.76 4.45 2.34
C LEU A 63 19.56 5.25 3.36
N PHE A 64 18.93 6.22 4.04
CA PHE A 64 19.60 7.02 5.06
C PHE A 64 19.92 6.23 6.33
N LEU A 65 19.02 5.34 6.75
CA LEU A 65 19.14 4.61 8.01
C LEU A 65 20.07 3.39 7.93
N THR A 66 20.19 2.78 6.74
CA THR A 66 21.07 1.61 6.55
C THR A 66 22.49 1.97 6.19
N ASN A 67 22.84 3.27 6.11
CA ASN A 67 24.18 3.75 5.79
C ASN A 67 24.73 3.03 4.55
N SER A 68 24.41 3.51 3.38
CA SER A 68 24.58 2.93 2.04
C SER A 68 25.93 2.27 1.68
N GLY A 69 26.66 1.76 2.64
CA GLY A 69 27.98 1.15 2.49
C GLY A 69 28.34 0.10 3.51
N GLN A 70 27.51 -0.21 4.49
CA GLN A 70 27.81 -1.28 5.44
C GLN A 70 27.21 -2.61 5.03
N ASP A 71 28.07 -3.60 4.85
CA ASP A 71 27.87 -4.93 4.26
C ASP A 71 26.98 -5.91 5.05
N SER A 72 26.31 -5.51 6.08
CA SER A 72 25.56 -6.45 6.93
C SER A 72 24.03 -6.23 6.81
N TRP A 73 23.45 -6.88 5.84
CA TRP A 73 22.00 -7.09 5.74
C TRP A 73 21.39 -7.86 6.95
N VAL A 74 22.25 -8.38 7.81
CA VAL A 74 21.88 -9.31 8.89
C VAL A 74 21.51 -8.58 10.18
N GLU A 75 21.91 -7.32 10.36
CA GLU A 75 21.61 -6.55 11.57
C GLU A 75 20.87 -5.25 11.24
N LEU A 76 19.67 -5.36 10.68
CA LEU A 76 18.76 -4.22 10.64
C LEU A 76 18.49 -3.76 12.08
N SER A 77 18.88 -2.52 12.39
CA SER A 77 18.56 -1.99 13.71
C SER A 77 17.05 -2.03 13.92
N PRO A 78 16.56 -2.31 15.13
CA PRO A 78 15.12 -2.31 15.43
C PRO A 78 14.42 -1.02 15.03
N PHE A 79 15.15 0.09 15.01
CA PHE A 79 14.66 1.37 14.57
C PHE A 79 14.37 1.43 13.05
N VAL A 80 15.21 0.79 12.23
CA VAL A 80 14.97 0.66 10.78
C VAL A 80 13.72 -0.18 10.52
N MET A 81 13.62 -1.33 11.19
CA MET A 81 12.44 -2.21 11.05
C MET A 81 11.14 -1.51 11.48
N LEU A 82 11.21 -0.70 12.55
CA LEU A 82 10.10 0.11 13.02
C LEU A 82 9.66 1.11 11.96
N THR A 83 10.61 1.88 11.44
CA THR A 83 10.35 2.93 10.45
C THR A 83 9.74 2.32 9.19
N ASP A 84 10.31 1.22 8.70
CA ASP A 84 9.84 0.50 7.53
C ASP A 84 8.40 -0.02 7.72
N PHE A 85 8.11 -0.62 8.88
CA PHE A 85 6.77 -1.07 9.22
C PHE A 85 5.75 0.07 9.28
N LEU A 86 6.09 1.20 9.90
CA LEU A 86 5.19 2.35 10.01
C LEU A 86 4.85 2.93 8.64
N PHE A 87 5.84 3.16 7.80
CA PHE A 87 5.63 3.67 6.45
C PHE A 87 4.80 2.69 5.61
N PHE A 88 5.12 1.40 5.69
CA PHE A 88 4.39 0.36 4.99
C PHE A 88 2.92 0.28 5.44
N TYR A 89 2.68 0.34 6.76
CA TYR A 89 1.32 0.33 7.30
C TYR A 89 0.52 1.54 6.83
N VAL A 90 1.09 2.75 6.94
CA VAL A 90 0.43 3.99 6.49
C VAL A 90 0.16 3.95 4.98
N GLY A 91 1.14 3.53 4.18
CA GLY A 91 0.98 3.37 2.74
C GLY A 91 -0.14 2.39 2.38
N THR A 92 -0.20 1.24 3.06
CA THR A 92 -1.26 0.24 2.87
C THR A 92 -2.64 0.78 3.25
N LEU A 93 -2.76 1.55 4.34
CA LEU A 93 -4.02 2.21 4.72
C LEU A 93 -4.49 3.20 3.65
N PHE A 94 -3.59 3.99 3.07
CA PHE A 94 -3.95 4.90 2.00
C PHE A 94 -4.39 4.17 0.72
N PHE A 95 -3.76 3.05 0.35
CA PHE A 95 -4.25 2.19 -0.74
C PHE A 95 -5.65 1.65 -0.42
N ALA A 96 -5.83 1.13 0.79
CA ALA A 96 -7.11 0.64 1.27
C ALA A 96 -8.21 1.71 1.18
N CYS A 97 -7.90 2.94 1.61
CA CYS A 97 -8.80 4.09 1.48
C CYS A 97 -9.12 4.39 0.02
N ALA A 98 -8.12 4.41 -0.87
CA ALA A 98 -8.32 4.69 -2.29
C ALA A 98 -9.29 3.70 -2.94
N PHE A 99 -9.07 2.41 -2.75
CA PHE A 99 -9.94 1.37 -3.31
C PHE A 99 -11.35 1.37 -2.69
N SER A 100 -11.45 1.63 -1.38
CA SER A 100 -12.76 1.74 -0.72
C SER A 100 -13.58 2.90 -1.27
N TYR A 101 -12.98 4.07 -1.53
CA TYR A 101 -13.69 5.20 -2.14
C TYR A 101 -14.18 4.90 -3.57
N LEU A 102 -13.46 4.04 -4.32
CA LEU A 102 -13.88 3.66 -5.67
C LEU A 102 -15.06 2.70 -5.68
N VAL A 103 -15.12 1.80 -4.69
CA VAL A 103 -16.15 0.75 -4.63
C VAL A 103 -17.39 1.25 -3.89
N GLU A 104 -17.23 1.86 -2.73
CA GLU A 104 -18.31 2.37 -1.90
C GLU A 104 -17.94 3.71 -1.26
N PRO A 105 -18.43 4.83 -1.82
CA PRO A 105 -18.09 6.17 -1.33
C PRO A 105 -18.47 6.42 0.13
N ARG A 106 -19.50 5.72 0.64
CA ARG A 106 -20.02 5.85 2.00
C ARG A 106 -19.35 4.91 3.01
N TYR A 107 -18.35 4.14 2.58
CA TYR A 107 -17.66 3.17 3.41
C TYR A 107 -17.06 3.77 4.69
N PHE A 108 -16.52 4.98 4.64
CA PHE A 108 -15.87 5.64 5.77
C PHE A 108 -16.86 6.39 6.67
N THR A 109 -17.64 5.64 7.44
CA THR A 109 -18.44 6.23 8.54
C THR A 109 -17.52 6.75 9.67
N PRO A 110 -17.97 7.73 10.49
CA PRO A 110 -17.20 8.22 11.63
C PRO A 110 -16.79 7.10 12.61
N LYS A 111 -17.70 6.17 12.88
CA LYS A 111 -17.42 5.00 13.76
C LYS A 111 -16.31 4.13 13.22
N ARG A 112 -16.28 3.93 11.89
CA ARG A 112 -15.26 3.11 11.25
C ARG A 112 -13.90 3.79 11.25
N LYS A 113 -13.85 5.08 10.92
CA LYS A 113 -12.59 5.86 11.00
C LYS A 113 -11.99 5.80 12.40
N LEU A 114 -12.85 5.88 13.43
CA LEU A 114 -12.42 5.75 14.82
C LEU A 114 -11.86 4.35 15.10
N PHE A 115 -12.53 3.30 14.65
CA PHE A 115 -12.08 1.92 14.82
C PHE A 115 -10.73 1.66 14.15
N ASP A 116 -10.60 2.03 12.87
CA ASP A 116 -9.36 1.89 12.11
C ASP A 116 -8.22 2.72 12.74
N GLY A 117 -8.54 3.94 13.23
CA GLY A 117 -7.61 4.81 13.94
C GLY A 117 -7.14 4.23 15.27
N ILE A 118 -8.02 3.59 16.04
CA ILE A 118 -7.66 2.91 17.31
C ILE A 118 -6.70 1.75 17.04
N ILE A 119 -7.02 0.87 16.08
CA ILE A 119 -6.15 -0.28 15.77
C ILE A 119 -4.77 0.21 15.30
N PHE A 120 -4.74 1.21 14.42
CA PHE A 120 -3.49 1.82 13.96
C PHE A 120 -2.68 2.39 15.12
N SER A 121 -3.31 3.18 16.01
CA SER A 121 -2.64 3.79 17.17
C SER A 121 -2.12 2.74 18.15
N CYS A 122 -2.89 1.67 18.40
CA CYS A 122 -2.45 0.55 19.24
C CYS A 122 -1.23 -0.16 18.63
N SER A 123 -1.24 -0.41 17.32
CA SER A 123 -0.10 -1.03 16.62
C SER A 123 1.14 -0.14 16.72
N CYS A 124 1.00 1.17 16.47
CA CYS A 124 2.10 2.12 16.60
C CYS A 124 2.67 2.15 18.04
N LEU A 125 1.79 2.16 19.04
CA LEU A 125 2.20 2.15 20.44
C LEU A 125 3.00 0.88 20.80
N LEU A 126 2.53 -0.30 20.38
CA LEU A 126 3.23 -1.56 20.60
C LEU A 126 4.63 -1.56 19.97
N ILE A 127 4.76 -1.00 18.77
CA ILE A 127 6.05 -0.91 18.08
C ILE A 127 7.00 0.06 18.81
N VAL A 128 6.51 1.23 19.22
CA VAL A 128 7.33 2.19 20.00
C VAL A 128 7.78 1.55 21.30
N LEU A 129 6.89 0.86 22.00
CA LEU A 129 7.27 0.11 23.22
C LEU A 129 8.30 -0.99 22.92
N SER A 130 8.19 -1.70 21.79
CA SER A 130 9.15 -2.73 21.42
C SER A 130 10.56 -2.15 21.23
N VAL A 131 10.68 -0.94 20.68
CA VAL A 131 11.98 -0.25 20.52
C VAL A 131 12.53 0.22 21.87
N ILE A 132 11.68 0.76 22.75
CA ILE A 132 12.09 1.19 24.08
C ILE A 132 12.62 0.00 24.90
N PHE A 133 11.98 -1.17 24.79
CA PHE A 133 12.35 -2.38 25.52
C PHE A 133 13.29 -3.31 24.75
N ASN A 134 13.95 -2.83 23.70
CA ASN A 134 14.72 -3.63 22.72
C ASN A 134 15.84 -4.54 23.30
N ARG A 135 16.26 -4.34 24.56
CA ARG A 135 17.26 -5.19 25.23
C ARG A 135 16.67 -6.40 25.96
N ASN A 136 15.35 -6.60 25.91
CA ASN A 136 14.67 -7.65 26.66
C ASN A 136 13.89 -8.57 25.71
N GLU A 137 13.75 -9.85 26.06
CA GLU A 137 12.89 -10.81 25.34
C GLU A 137 11.46 -10.31 25.14
N LYS A 138 10.98 -9.40 26.01
CA LYS A 138 9.66 -8.75 25.89
C LYS A 138 9.50 -7.93 24.60
N SER A 139 10.58 -7.39 24.02
CA SER A 139 10.51 -6.61 22.79
C SER A 139 10.05 -7.45 21.60
N VAL A 140 10.46 -8.70 21.52
CA VAL A 140 10.06 -9.64 20.47
C VAL A 140 8.55 -9.88 20.52
N TRP A 141 7.98 -10.10 21.71
CA TRP A 141 6.54 -10.32 21.88
C TRP A 141 5.72 -9.09 21.53
N LEU A 142 6.20 -7.89 21.85
CA LEU A 142 5.55 -6.63 21.49
C LEU A 142 5.55 -6.44 19.96
N THR A 143 6.64 -6.74 19.30
CA THR A 143 6.76 -6.71 17.84
C THR A 143 5.80 -7.71 17.20
N VAL A 144 5.77 -8.95 17.66
CA VAL A 144 4.84 -9.99 17.18
C VAL A 144 3.38 -9.56 17.39
N ALA A 145 3.05 -8.97 18.54
CA ALA A 145 1.71 -8.44 18.80
C ALA A 145 1.32 -7.32 17.84
N ALA A 146 2.22 -6.37 17.55
CA ALA A 146 1.98 -5.29 16.60
C ALA A 146 1.74 -5.81 15.18
N PHE A 147 2.57 -6.75 14.71
CA PHE A 147 2.38 -7.41 13.42
C PHE A 147 1.07 -8.19 13.35
N SER A 148 0.72 -8.91 14.43
CA SER A 148 -0.55 -9.64 14.50
C SER A 148 -1.75 -8.71 14.38
N LEU A 149 -1.73 -7.56 15.05
CA LEU A 149 -2.77 -6.54 14.92
C LEU A 149 -2.86 -5.99 13.50
N PHE A 150 -1.71 -5.72 12.87
CA PHE A 150 -1.66 -5.29 11.47
C PHE A 150 -2.29 -6.33 10.54
N VAL A 151 -1.92 -7.61 10.67
CA VAL A 151 -2.46 -8.70 9.85
C VAL A 151 -3.98 -8.82 10.05
N ILE A 152 -4.44 -8.80 11.32
CA ILE A 152 -5.87 -8.83 11.64
C ILE A 152 -6.59 -7.63 10.99
N HIS A 153 -6.03 -6.43 11.09
CA HIS A 153 -6.61 -5.23 10.48
C HIS A 153 -6.73 -5.36 8.95
N VAL A 154 -5.67 -5.80 8.28
CA VAL A 154 -5.68 -6.05 6.84
C VAL A 154 -6.71 -7.11 6.47
N MET A 155 -6.79 -8.21 7.20
CA MET A 155 -7.77 -9.28 6.94
C MET A 155 -9.22 -8.81 7.13
N LEU A 156 -9.51 -8.03 8.18
CA LEU A 156 -10.82 -7.43 8.39
C LEU A 156 -11.18 -6.45 7.27
N PHE A 157 -10.21 -5.65 6.82
CA PHE A 157 -10.39 -4.77 5.68
C PHE A 157 -10.71 -5.56 4.41
N LEU A 158 -9.93 -6.59 4.08
CA LEU A 158 -10.10 -7.43 2.90
C LEU A 158 -11.45 -8.12 2.87
N TYR A 159 -11.86 -8.71 3.98
CA TYR A 159 -13.15 -9.38 4.09
C TYR A 159 -14.30 -8.44 3.75
N ARG A 160 -14.28 -7.24 4.33
CA ARG A 160 -15.31 -6.23 4.08
C ARG A 160 -15.24 -5.62 2.68
N PHE A 161 -14.03 -5.37 2.19
CA PHE A 161 -13.82 -4.89 0.84
C PHE A 161 -14.39 -5.88 -0.19
N TYR A 162 -14.15 -7.17 0.02
CA TYR A 162 -14.68 -8.21 -0.87
C TYR A 162 -16.22 -8.22 -0.88
N GLN A 163 -16.87 -8.10 0.28
CA GLN A 163 -18.33 -8.01 0.35
C GLN A 163 -18.86 -6.80 -0.45
N LEU A 164 -18.30 -5.62 -0.23
CA LEU A 164 -18.69 -4.40 -0.94
C LEU A 164 -18.43 -4.49 -2.45
N TYR A 165 -17.32 -5.10 -2.83
CA TYR A 165 -16.99 -5.31 -4.22
C TYR A 165 -18.03 -6.20 -4.93
N GLU A 166 -18.44 -7.30 -4.30
CA GLU A 166 -19.45 -8.21 -4.85
C GLU A 166 -20.84 -7.55 -4.90
N GLU A 167 -21.20 -6.76 -3.87
CA GLU A 167 -22.44 -5.97 -3.88
C GLU A 167 -22.45 -4.97 -5.03
N ARG A 168 -21.38 -4.19 -5.19
CA ARG A 168 -21.26 -3.20 -6.27
C ARG A 168 -21.26 -3.85 -7.64
N LYS A 169 -20.59 -4.98 -7.79
CA LYS A 169 -20.59 -5.76 -9.02
C LYS A 169 -22.02 -6.17 -9.42
N LYS A 170 -22.82 -6.71 -8.49
CA LYS A 170 -24.21 -7.09 -8.74
C LYS A 170 -25.08 -5.90 -9.15
N VAL A 171 -24.89 -4.73 -8.53
CA VAL A 171 -25.62 -3.51 -8.91
C VAL A 171 -25.28 -3.13 -10.34
N LEU A 172 -24.00 -3.11 -10.71
CA LEU A 172 -23.59 -2.75 -12.08
C LEU A 172 -24.06 -3.75 -13.13
N GLU A 173 -24.04 -5.06 -12.84
CA GLU A 173 -24.55 -6.10 -13.73
C GLU A 173 -26.07 -5.96 -13.99
N ASN A 174 -26.83 -5.44 -13.03
CA ASN A 174 -28.26 -5.20 -13.20
C ASN A 174 -28.58 -3.96 -14.05
N TYR A 175 -27.67 -2.97 -14.08
CA TYR A 175 -27.90 -1.72 -14.82
C TYR A 175 -27.35 -1.73 -16.24
N PHE A 176 -26.30 -2.49 -16.50
CA PHE A 176 -25.65 -2.53 -17.81
C PHE A 176 -25.88 -3.87 -18.49
N VAL A 177 -26.30 -3.82 -19.77
CA VAL A 177 -26.47 -5.00 -20.61
C VAL A 177 -25.11 -5.61 -21.02
N GLU A 178 -24.07 -4.79 -21.03
CA GLU A 178 -22.72 -5.21 -21.35
C GLU A 178 -21.98 -5.75 -20.11
N ASP A 179 -21.04 -6.67 -20.32
CA ASP A 179 -20.22 -7.26 -19.27
C ASP A 179 -19.30 -6.21 -18.62
N MET A 180 -19.81 -5.57 -17.57
CA MET A 180 -19.08 -4.55 -16.81
C MET A 180 -18.04 -5.15 -15.84
N GLN A 181 -17.98 -6.48 -15.74
CA GLN A 181 -16.97 -7.15 -14.90
C GLN A 181 -15.55 -6.75 -15.30
N HIS A 182 -15.33 -6.57 -16.59
CA HIS A 182 -14.02 -6.19 -17.12
C HIS A 182 -13.51 -4.86 -16.56
N PHE A 183 -14.40 -3.88 -16.32
CA PHE A 183 -14.05 -2.56 -15.80
C PHE A 183 -13.72 -2.54 -14.31
N MET A 184 -14.25 -3.48 -13.54
CA MET A 184 -13.95 -3.60 -12.11
C MET A 184 -12.84 -4.62 -11.80
N PHE A 185 -12.51 -5.49 -12.76
CA PHE A 185 -11.55 -6.56 -12.56
C PHE A 185 -10.16 -6.08 -12.13
N TRP A 186 -9.73 -4.91 -12.64
CA TRP A 186 -8.44 -4.34 -12.26
C TRP A 186 -8.36 -4.00 -10.77
N ILE A 187 -9.48 -3.57 -10.14
CA ILE A 187 -9.56 -3.27 -8.71
C ILE A 187 -9.29 -4.55 -7.90
N LYS A 188 -9.99 -5.64 -8.23
CA LYS A 188 -9.79 -6.95 -7.60
C LYS A 188 -8.35 -7.43 -7.77
N LYS A 189 -7.81 -7.34 -8.98
CA LYS A 189 -6.42 -7.72 -9.29
C LYS A 189 -5.42 -6.87 -8.50
N SER A 190 -5.64 -5.56 -8.41
CA SER A 190 -4.77 -4.65 -7.64
C SER A 190 -4.76 -5.00 -6.15
N VAL A 191 -5.91 -5.30 -5.56
CA VAL A 191 -6.00 -5.72 -4.16
C VAL A 191 -5.24 -7.03 -3.93
N ILE A 192 -5.37 -8.01 -4.83
CA ILE A 192 -4.62 -9.27 -4.76
C ILE A 192 -3.10 -8.99 -4.85
N LEU A 193 -2.66 -8.12 -5.74
CA LEU A 193 -1.24 -7.75 -5.86
C LEU A 193 -0.70 -7.12 -4.57
N ILE A 194 -1.48 -6.23 -3.92
CA ILE A 194 -1.08 -5.61 -2.65
C ILE A 194 -0.99 -6.65 -1.53
N ILE A 195 -1.92 -7.61 -1.48
CA ILE A 195 -1.85 -8.72 -0.50
C ILE A 195 -0.58 -9.54 -0.72
N LEU A 196 -0.29 -9.89 -1.97
CA LEU A 196 0.93 -10.64 -2.31
C LEU A 196 2.19 -9.85 -1.93
N ILE A 197 2.24 -8.54 -2.19
CA ILE A 197 3.34 -7.68 -1.73
C ILE A 197 3.47 -7.77 -0.21
N SER A 198 2.36 -7.65 0.52
CA SER A 198 2.35 -7.68 1.98
C SER A 198 2.87 -9.03 2.53
N VAL A 199 2.44 -10.13 1.95
CA VAL A 199 2.90 -11.48 2.35
C VAL A 199 4.37 -11.68 2.00
N LEU A 200 4.79 -11.32 0.79
CA LEU A 200 6.17 -11.49 0.33
C LEU A 200 7.13 -10.57 1.09
N CYS A 201 6.69 -9.41 1.56
CA CYS A 201 7.51 -8.51 2.36
C CYS A 201 8.07 -9.20 3.62
N PHE A 202 7.29 -10.05 4.29
CA PHE A 202 7.79 -10.81 5.45
C PHE A 202 8.88 -11.82 5.08
N THR A 203 8.85 -12.36 3.88
CA THR A 203 9.83 -13.34 3.43
C THR A 203 11.15 -12.68 3.00
N THR A 204 11.19 -11.35 2.79
CA THR A 204 12.43 -10.63 2.48
C THR A 204 13.44 -10.69 3.63
N LEU A 205 12.97 -10.80 4.87
CA LEU A 205 13.83 -10.94 6.06
C LEU A 205 14.61 -12.27 6.05
N LEU A 206 14.06 -13.30 5.39
CA LEU A 206 14.65 -14.64 5.30
C LEU A 206 15.37 -14.85 3.96
N GLY A 207 15.11 -14.00 2.97
CA GLY A 207 15.62 -14.12 1.62
C GLY A 207 17.02 -13.51 1.47
N GLY A 208 17.85 -14.13 0.62
CA GLY A 208 19.12 -13.55 0.23
C GLY A 208 18.94 -12.33 -0.70
N ILE A 209 20.08 -11.70 -1.05
CA ILE A 209 20.10 -10.48 -1.88
C ILE A 209 19.36 -10.63 -3.21
N ILE A 210 19.47 -11.77 -3.88
CA ILE A 210 18.77 -12.04 -5.15
C ILE A 210 17.25 -12.01 -4.97
N TYR A 211 16.76 -12.59 -3.86
CA TYR A 211 15.35 -12.56 -3.52
C TYR A 211 14.84 -11.13 -3.33
N ASN A 212 15.61 -10.29 -2.61
CA ASN A 212 15.27 -8.90 -2.39
C ASN A 212 15.22 -8.08 -3.69
N TYR A 213 16.11 -8.35 -4.65
CA TYR A 213 16.03 -7.78 -6.00
C TYR A 213 14.75 -8.17 -6.73
N LEU A 214 14.45 -9.46 -6.76
CA LEU A 214 13.24 -9.97 -7.44
C LEU A 214 11.98 -9.39 -6.79
N PHE A 215 11.97 -9.30 -5.46
CA PHE A 215 10.89 -8.67 -4.72
C PHE A 215 10.70 -7.20 -5.10
N GLN A 216 11.77 -6.40 -5.16
CA GLN A 216 11.69 -5.00 -5.57
C GLN A 216 11.18 -4.84 -7.00
N VAL A 217 11.65 -5.64 -7.95
CA VAL A 217 11.16 -5.65 -9.33
C VAL A 217 9.66 -5.98 -9.36
N TYR A 218 9.23 -6.97 -8.59
CA TYR A 218 7.82 -7.34 -8.48
C TYR A 218 6.98 -6.18 -7.92
N VAL A 219 7.42 -5.56 -6.82
CA VAL A 219 6.72 -4.46 -6.14
C VAL A 219 6.56 -3.25 -7.07
N VAL A 220 7.65 -2.85 -7.75
CA VAL A 220 7.62 -1.73 -8.71
C VAL A 220 6.68 -2.04 -9.88
N SER A 221 6.75 -3.26 -10.44
CA SER A 221 5.88 -3.67 -11.55
C SER A 221 4.40 -3.72 -11.17
N ALA A 222 4.08 -4.25 -9.97
CA ALA A 222 2.72 -4.29 -9.45
C ALA A 222 2.17 -2.88 -9.21
N ASN A 223 2.96 -2.00 -8.61
CA ASN A 223 2.57 -0.61 -8.37
C ASN A 223 2.41 0.19 -9.68
N PHE A 224 3.23 -0.09 -10.69
CA PHE A 224 3.07 0.47 -12.04
C PHE A 224 1.73 0.05 -12.67
N TYR A 225 1.40 -1.24 -12.59
CA TYR A 225 0.10 -1.74 -13.05
C TYR A 225 -1.06 -1.05 -12.33
N ILE A 226 -0.99 -0.92 -11.00
CA ILE A 226 -2.01 -0.26 -10.19
C ILE A 226 -2.18 1.21 -10.61
N ALA A 227 -1.08 1.94 -10.77
CA ALA A 227 -1.10 3.36 -11.14
C ALA A 227 -1.71 3.58 -12.54
N ILE A 228 -1.28 2.82 -13.55
CA ILE A 228 -1.82 2.92 -14.91
C ILE A 228 -3.31 2.55 -14.93
N SER A 229 -3.69 1.47 -14.26
CA SER A 229 -5.08 1.03 -14.21
C SER A 229 -5.96 2.07 -13.53
N PHE A 230 -5.47 2.69 -12.45
CA PHE A 230 -6.17 3.78 -11.76
C PHE A 230 -6.36 5.00 -12.65
N ILE A 231 -5.32 5.43 -13.39
CA ILE A 231 -5.39 6.57 -14.30
C ILE A 231 -6.39 6.29 -15.44
N ASN A 232 -6.30 5.12 -16.06
CA ASN A 232 -7.20 4.73 -17.14
C ASN A 232 -8.66 4.65 -16.67
N TYR A 233 -8.89 4.24 -15.42
CA TYR A 233 -10.22 4.15 -14.84
C TYR A 233 -10.90 5.52 -14.71
N ALA A 234 -10.15 6.62 -14.64
CA ALA A 234 -10.70 7.98 -14.59
C ALA A 234 -11.70 8.27 -15.71
N SER A 235 -11.37 7.84 -16.94
CA SER A 235 -12.21 8.07 -18.12
C SER A 235 -13.54 7.31 -18.10
N MET A 236 -13.58 6.18 -17.39
CA MET A 236 -14.74 5.30 -17.28
C MET A 236 -15.58 5.58 -16.04
N TYR A 237 -14.98 6.13 -14.99
CA TYR A 237 -15.62 6.29 -13.68
C TYR A 237 -16.93 7.09 -13.75
N GLY A 238 -16.97 8.16 -14.54
CA GLY A 238 -18.17 8.98 -14.69
C GLY A 238 -19.35 8.21 -15.30
N LYS A 239 -19.08 7.33 -16.26
CA LYS A 239 -20.11 6.50 -16.89
C LYS A 239 -20.69 5.48 -15.91
N LEU A 240 -19.83 4.89 -15.08
CA LEU A 240 -20.23 3.89 -14.07
C LEU A 240 -21.06 4.50 -12.95
N ASN A 241 -20.77 5.74 -12.56
CA ASN A 241 -21.45 6.41 -11.45
C ASN A 241 -22.73 7.15 -11.86
N SER A 242 -22.95 7.37 -13.16
CA SER A 242 -24.21 7.91 -13.69
C SER A 242 -25.33 6.87 -13.77
N ALA A 243 -25.03 5.61 -13.46
CA ALA A 243 -25.98 4.51 -13.40
C ALA A 243 -26.67 4.35 -12.02
N GLU A 244 -26.35 5.21 -11.06
CA GLU A 244 -27.06 5.36 -9.77
C GLU A 244 -28.11 6.46 -9.84
#